data_cb9396c5d0ecd67adf81e1be967a8d13
#
_entry.id   cb9396c5d0ecd67adf81e1be967a8d13
#
_cell.length_a   1.000
_cell.length_b   1.000
_cell.length_c   1.000
_cell.angle_alpha   90.00
_cell.angle_beta   90.00
_cell.angle_gamma   90.00
#
_symmetry.space_group_name_H-M   'P 1'
#
loop_
_entity.id
_entity.type
_entity.pdbx_description
1 polymer ?
#
loop_
_entity_poly.entity_id
_entity_poly.type
_entity_poly.pdbx_seq_one_letter_code
_entity_poly.pdbx_strand_id
1 'polypeptide(L)'
;MTKYIKLTLNLSAFLIVALLGFTLVSLVTHNKLDRLTASNANIVGTMSEYKAAVKDKERRMQCMTQNIYWEAASEPAEGKLAVAQVVMNRAESGKFPADPCQVVYQKNIIYERVLCQFSWYCEQNFNTKPVHKKLWDESAEAARMVMVDGFRLPELKDALYYHADYVNPQWNKKQVAKIGRHIFYK
;
A
#
# COMPACT_ATOMS: atom_id res chain seq x y z
N MET A 1 -6.74 74.54 -40.62
CA MET A 1 -6.96 73.16 -41.04
C MET A 1 -5.82 72.24 -40.60
N THR A 2 -4.56 72.58 -40.73
CA THR A 2 -3.36 71.72 -40.35
C THR A 2 -3.20 71.42 -38.87
N LYS A 3 -3.65 72.24 -37.93
CA LYS A 3 -3.50 72.10 -36.50
C LYS A 3 -4.44 70.99 -35.93
N TYR A 4 -5.65 70.91 -36.48
CA TYR A 4 -6.66 69.84 -36.07
C TYR A 4 -6.27 68.48 -36.65
N ILE A 5 -5.72 68.40 -37.86
CA ILE A 5 -5.23 67.17 -38.45
C ILE A 5 -4.08 66.54 -37.64
N LYS A 6 -3.12 67.37 -37.20
CA LYS A 6 -2.03 66.90 -36.34
C LYS A 6 -2.52 66.42 -34.95
N LEU A 7 -3.50 67.09 -34.36
CA LEU A 7 -4.09 66.73 -33.09
C LEU A 7 -4.82 65.39 -33.17
N THR A 8 -5.61 65.15 -34.24
CA THR A 8 -6.33 63.90 -34.42
C THR A 8 -5.37 62.73 -34.71
N LEU A 9 -4.31 62.91 -35.46
CA LEU A 9 -3.28 61.93 -35.73
C LEU A 9 -2.52 61.54 -34.45
N ASN A 10 -2.17 62.50 -33.56
CA ASN A 10 -1.52 62.21 -32.31
C ASN A 10 -2.46 61.43 -31.33
N LEU A 11 -3.72 61.78 -31.29
CA LEU A 11 -4.72 61.11 -30.46
C LEU A 11 -4.94 59.66 -30.91
N SER A 12 -5.03 59.40 -32.20
CA SER A 12 -5.19 58.06 -32.77
C SER A 12 -3.95 57.18 -32.52
N ALA A 13 -2.72 57.75 -32.67
CA ALA A 13 -1.48 57.03 -32.32
C ALA A 13 -1.41 56.63 -30.84
N PHE A 14 -1.82 57.54 -29.97
CA PHE A 14 -1.84 57.26 -28.51
C PHE A 14 -2.84 56.14 -28.18
N LEU A 15 -4.02 56.16 -28.78
CA LEU A 15 -5.02 55.09 -28.57
C LEU A 15 -4.54 53.74 -29.09
N ILE A 16 -3.85 53.68 -30.21
CA ILE A 16 -3.28 52.42 -30.74
C ILE A 16 -2.21 51.88 -29.81
N VAL A 17 -1.30 52.69 -29.29
CA VAL A 17 -0.27 52.28 -28.36
C VAL A 17 -0.87 51.79 -27.05
N ALA A 18 -1.90 52.48 -26.54
CA ALA A 18 -2.61 52.08 -25.34
C ALA A 18 -3.33 50.70 -25.52
N LEU A 19 -3.97 50.48 -26.65
CA LEU A 19 -4.61 49.20 -26.98
C LEU A 19 -3.58 48.06 -27.11
N LEU A 20 -2.47 48.30 -27.78
CA LEU A 20 -1.39 47.30 -27.89
C LEU A 20 -0.76 46.99 -26.54
N GLY A 21 -0.57 47.97 -25.71
CA GLY A 21 -0.10 47.76 -24.32
C GLY A 21 -1.08 46.92 -23.49
N PHE A 22 -2.37 47.22 -23.57
CA PHE A 22 -3.41 46.47 -22.88
C PHE A 22 -3.49 45.00 -23.35
N THR A 23 -3.43 44.76 -24.68
CA THR A 23 -3.43 43.40 -25.22
C THR A 23 -2.19 42.61 -24.80
N LEU A 24 -1.01 43.23 -24.76
CA LEU A 24 0.23 42.59 -24.33
C LEU A 24 0.16 42.18 -22.85
N VAL A 25 -0.28 43.10 -21.97
CA VAL A 25 -0.47 42.81 -20.54
C VAL A 25 -1.49 41.69 -20.35
N SER A 26 -2.61 41.72 -21.08
CA SER A 26 -3.62 40.66 -21.00
C SER A 26 -3.08 39.30 -21.40
N LEU A 27 -2.30 39.21 -22.49
CA LEU A 27 -1.65 37.96 -22.92
C LEU A 27 -0.65 37.43 -21.90
N VAL A 28 0.19 38.31 -21.33
CA VAL A 28 1.17 37.90 -20.30
C VAL A 28 0.48 37.40 -19.05
N THR A 29 -0.56 38.09 -18.58
CA THR A 29 -1.32 37.67 -17.39
C THR A 29 -2.05 36.35 -17.62
N HIS A 30 -2.66 36.14 -18.79
CA HIS A 30 -3.33 34.90 -19.14
C HIS A 30 -2.35 33.72 -19.17
N ASN A 31 -1.23 33.84 -19.86
CA ASN A 31 -0.18 32.82 -19.90
C ASN A 31 0.38 32.48 -18.51
N LYS A 32 0.52 33.48 -17.61
CA LYS A 32 0.98 33.26 -16.24
C LYS A 32 -0.08 32.51 -15.44
N LEU A 33 -1.33 32.84 -15.59
CA LEU A 33 -2.45 32.16 -14.93
C LEU A 33 -2.54 30.71 -15.36
N ASP A 34 -2.44 30.41 -16.64
CA ASP A 34 -2.48 29.06 -17.19
C ASP A 34 -1.33 28.19 -16.63
N ARG A 35 -0.12 28.76 -16.53
CA ARG A 35 1.01 28.04 -15.92
C ARG A 35 0.79 27.73 -14.44
N LEU A 36 0.22 28.68 -13.69
CA LEU A 36 -0.07 28.49 -12.27
C LEU A 36 -1.18 27.43 -12.07
N THR A 37 -2.20 27.46 -12.89
CA THR A 37 -3.28 26.44 -12.82
C THR A 37 -2.78 25.05 -13.15
N ALA A 38 -1.96 24.90 -14.19
CA ALA A 38 -1.32 23.63 -14.55
C ALA A 38 -0.38 23.13 -13.44
N SER A 39 0.42 24.01 -12.83
CA SER A 39 1.29 23.67 -11.71
C SER A 39 0.49 23.19 -10.49
N ASN A 40 -0.60 23.88 -10.15
CA ASN A 40 -1.47 23.50 -9.04
C ASN A 40 -2.15 22.14 -9.30
N ALA A 41 -2.63 21.90 -10.52
CA ALA A 41 -3.23 20.61 -10.90
C ALA A 41 -2.22 19.45 -10.73
N ASN A 42 -0.97 19.66 -11.12
CA ASN A 42 0.09 18.68 -10.94
C ASN A 42 0.38 18.40 -9.46
N ILE A 43 0.47 19.42 -8.62
CA ILE A 43 0.66 19.27 -7.17
C ILE A 43 -0.50 18.48 -6.54
N VAL A 44 -1.73 18.79 -6.91
CA VAL A 44 -2.92 18.09 -6.41
C VAL A 44 -2.90 16.61 -6.83
N GLY A 45 -2.49 16.32 -8.08
CA GLY A 45 -2.32 14.94 -8.56
C GLY A 45 -1.29 14.16 -7.74
N THR A 46 -0.10 14.71 -7.56
CA THR A 46 0.97 14.06 -6.77
C THR A 46 0.58 13.86 -5.30
N MET A 47 -0.14 14.80 -4.70
CA MET A 47 -0.67 14.65 -3.35
C MET A 47 -1.73 13.55 -3.23
N SER A 48 -2.55 13.38 -4.26
CA SER A 48 -3.54 12.30 -4.31
C SER A 48 -2.88 10.92 -4.39
N GLU A 49 -1.89 10.77 -5.25
CA GLU A 49 -1.10 9.54 -5.39
C GLU A 49 -0.35 9.20 -4.10
N TYR A 50 0.27 10.18 -3.46
CA TYR A 50 0.92 9.98 -2.18
C TYR A 50 -0.03 9.49 -1.09
N LYS A 51 -1.21 10.11 -0.97
CA LYS A 51 -2.23 9.68 -0.01
C LYS A 51 -2.72 8.25 -0.29
N ALA A 52 -2.89 7.89 -1.56
CA ALA A 52 -3.26 6.53 -1.94
C ALA A 52 -2.18 5.51 -1.56
N ALA A 53 -0.91 5.83 -1.79
CA ALA A 53 0.23 4.98 -1.42
C ALA A 53 0.35 4.79 0.10
N VAL A 54 0.15 5.86 0.89
CA VAL A 54 0.13 5.79 2.36
C VAL A 54 -1.00 4.88 2.83
N LYS A 55 -2.20 5.08 2.33
CA LYS A 55 -3.37 4.26 2.68
C LYS A 55 -3.17 2.77 2.32
N ASP A 56 -2.55 2.47 1.17
CA ASP A 56 -2.23 1.10 0.78
C ASP A 56 -1.20 0.47 1.71
N LYS A 57 -0.16 1.22 2.09
CA LYS A 57 0.84 0.77 3.07
C LYS A 57 0.19 0.45 4.43
N GLU A 58 -0.68 1.33 4.92
CA GLU A 58 -1.42 1.11 6.18
C GLU A 58 -2.30 -0.14 6.09
N ARG A 59 -3.04 -0.33 5.00
CA ARG A 59 -3.85 -1.53 4.74
C ARG A 59 -3.02 -2.81 4.82
N ARG A 60 -1.87 -2.82 4.15
CA ARG A 60 -0.95 -3.98 4.13
C ARG A 60 -0.37 -4.27 5.53
N MET A 61 0.00 -3.23 6.26
CA MET A 61 0.46 -3.38 7.64
C MET A 61 -0.63 -3.95 8.53
N GLN A 62 -1.85 -3.46 8.42
CA GLN A 62 -2.97 -3.92 9.23
C GLN A 62 -3.31 -5.39 8.97
N CYS A 63 -3.41 -5.82 7.71
CA CYS A 63 -3.73 -7.21 7.41
C CYS A 63 -2.61 -8.17 7.84
N MET A 64 -1.33 -7.79 7.70
CA MET A 64 -0.21 -8.60 8.18
C MET A 64 -0.22 -8.70 9.71
N THR A 65 -0.39 -7.58 10.42
CA THR A 65 -0.51 -7.57 11.89
C THR A 65 -1.65 -8.48 12.36
N GLN A 66 -2.80 -8.39 11.72
CA GLN A 66 -3.97 -9.21 12.04
C GLN A 66 -3.68 -10.70 11.83
N ASN A 67 -3.01 -11.05 10.73
CA ASN A 67 -2.64 -12.43 10.47
C ASN A 67 -1.67 -12.98 11.51
N ILE A 68 -0.61 -12.23 11.83
CA ILE A 68 0.36 -12.63 12.86
C ILE A 68 -0.34 -12.77 14.22
N TYR A 69 -1.24 -11.85 14.54
CA TYR A 69 -1.97 -11.90 15.81
C TYR A 69 -2.81 -13.18 15.95
N TRP A 70 -3.59 -13.54 14.94
CA TRP A 70 -4.46 -14.71 15.03
C TRP A 70 -3.72 -16.04 14.88
N GLU A 71 -2.61 -16.06 14.16
CA GLU A 71 -1.82 -17.29 13.93
C GLU A 71 -0.74 -17.51 14.99
N ALA A 72 -0.13 -16.45 15.50
CA ALA A 72 1.12 -16.55 16.25
C ALA A 72 1.20 -15.61 17.47
N ALA A 73 0.07 -15.08 18.00
CA ALA A 73 0.13 -14.13 19.13
C ALA A 73 0.88 -14.66 20.35
N SER A 74 0.73 -15.95 20.67
CA SER A 74 1.39 -16.62 21.79
C SER A 74 2.78 -17.19 21.47
N GLU A 75 3.20 -17.11 20.20
CA GLU A 75 4.52 -17.59 19.79
C GLU A 75 5.64 -16.62 20.24
N PRO A 76 6.90 -17.12 20.35
CA PRO A 76 8.06 -16.25 20.48
C PRO A 76 8.15 -15.23 19.33
N ALA A 77 8.94 -14.17 19.51
CA ALA A 77 9.13 -13.14 18.48
C ALA A 77 9.54 -13.75 17.12
N GLU A 78 10.43 -14.73 17.14
CA GLU A 78 10.87 -15.45 15.93
C GLU A 78 9.73 -16.21 15.23
N GLY A 79 8.80 -16.80 16.00
CA GLY A 79 7.58 -17.45 15.43
C GLY A 79 6.65 -16.47 14.75
N LYS A 80 6.50 -15.26 15.33
CA LYS A 80 5.72 -14.17 14.71
C LYS A 80 6.37 -13.71 13.39
N LEU A 81 7.70 -13.54 13.38
CA LEU A 81 8.47 -13.20 12.17
C LEU A 81 8.36 -14.29 11.09
N ALA A 82 8.40 -15.56 11.51
CA ALA A 82 8.30 -16.71 10.62
C ALA A 82 6.95 -16.76 9.90
N VAL A 83 5.85 -16.53 10.60
CA VAL A 83 4.49 -16.45 9.99
C VAL A 83 4.41 -15.28 9.00
N ALA A 84 4.92 -14.11 9.36
CA ALA A 84 4.96 -12.96 8.47
C ALA A 84 5.80 -13.24 7.21
N GLN A 85 6.95 -13.87 7.37
CA GLN A 85 7.82 -14.21 6.25
C GLN A 85 7.16 -15.18 5.27
N VAL A 86 6.42 -16.19 5.74
CA VAL A 86 5.70 -17.09 4.83
C VAL A 86 4.67 -16.35 3.99
N VAL A 87 3.95 -15.36 4.54
CA VAL A 87 3.03 -14.53 3.75
C VAL A 87 3.78 -13.77 2.66
N MET A 88 4.94 -13.18 2.97
CA MET A 88 5.76 -12.47 1.98
C MET A 88 6.32 -13.43 0.93
N ASN A 89 6.86 -14.57 1.33
CA ASN A 89 7.35 -15.60 0.41
C ASN A 89 6.26 -16.06 -0.56
N ARG A 90 5.02 -16.23 -0.08
CA ARG A 90 3.86 -16.56 -0.92
C ARG A 90 3.61 -15.46 -1.95
N ALA A 91 3.53 -14.20 -1.52
CA ALA A 91 3.31 -13.05 -2.40
C ALA A 91 4.40 -12.90 -3.47
N GLU A 92 5.64 -13.26 -3.14
CA GLU A 92 6.81 -13.18 -4.03
C GLU A 92 6.98 -14.43 -4.93
N SER A 93 6.33 -15.56 -4.60
CA SER A 93 6.57 -16.86 -5.26
C SER A 93 5.95 -17.01 -6.66
N GLY A 94 5.02 -16.15 -7.04
CA GLY A 94 4.20 -16.30 -8.26
C GLY A 94 3.15 -17.42 -8.19
N LYS A 95 3.09 -18.20 -7.09
CA LYS A 95 2.09 -19.27 -6.87
C LYS A 95 0.86 -18.80 -6.11
N PHE A 96 0.94 -17.64 -5.50
CA PHE A 96 -0.09 -16.99 -4.70
C PHE A 96 -0.31 -15.56 -5.22
N PRO A 97 -1.37 -14.86 -4.77
CA PRO A 97 -1.54 -13.44 -5.09
C PRO A 97 -0.32 -12.60 -4.69
N ALA A 98 0.06 -11.62 -5.50
CA ALA A 98 1.22 -10.77 -5.24
C ALA A 98 1.01 -9.75 -4.10
N ASP A 99 -0.23 -9.45 -3.74
CA ASP A 99 -0.55 -8.58 -2.59
C ASP A 99 -0.60 -9.43 -1.31
N PRO A 100 0.19 -9.12 -0.27
CA PRO A 100 0.16 -9.84 1.00
C PRO A 100 -1.23 -9.93 1.64
N CYS A 101 -2.07 -8.89 1.51
CA CYS A 101 -3.44 -8.95 2.02
C CYS A 101 -4.32 -9.93 1.24
N GLN A 102 -4.12 -10.03 -0.07
CA GLN A 102 -4.82 -11.06 -0.85
C GLN A 102 -4.37 -12.47 -0.49
N VAL A 103 -3.11 -12.67 -0.11
CA VAL A 103 -2.63 -13.95 0.46
C VAL A 103 -3.31 -14.23 1.80
N VAL A 104 -3.37 -13.23 2.70
CA VAL A 104 -3.98 -13.38 4.03
C VAL A 104 -5.47 -13.71 3.94
N TYR A 105 -6.20 -13.00 3.08
CA TYR A 105 -7.65 -13.16 2.94
C TYR A 105 -8.08 -14.12 1.82
N GLN A 106 -7.13 -14.91 1.31
CA GLN A 106 -7.41 -15.86 0.22
C GLN A 106 -8.43 -16.91 0.66
N LYS A 107 -9.44 -17.11 -0.19
CA LYS A 107 -10.46 -18.15 -0.05
C LYS A 107 -10.43 -19.05 -1.29
N ASN A 108 -10.52 -20.35 -1.07
CA ASN A 108 -10.67 -21.34 -2.11
C ASN A 108 -12.02 -22.04 -1.94
N ILE A 109 -12.68 -22.38 -3.05
CA ILE A 109 -13.90 -23.16 -3.04
C ILE A 109 -13.52 -24.56 -3.51
N ILE A 110 -13.65 -25.55 -2.61
CA ILE A 110 -13.36 -26.95 -2.89
C ILE A 110 -14.60 -27.77 -2.49
N TYR A 111 -15.21 -28.47 -3.44
CA TYR A 111 -16.43 -29.24 -3.23
C TYR A 111 -17.52 -28.42 -2.50
N GLU A 112 -17.83 -27.22 -3.02
CA GLU A 112 -18.84 -26.29 -2.49
C GLU A 112 -18.53 -25.75 -1.06
N ARG A 113 -17.36 -26.07 -0.51
CA ARG A 113 -16.91 -25.56 0.79
C ARG A 113 -15.92 -24.42 0.60
N VAL A 114 -16.11 -23.35 1.36
CA VAL A 114 -15.16 -22.23 1.43
C VAL A 114 -14.05 -22.62 2.41
N LEU A 115 -12.82 -22.65 1.91
CA LEU A 115 -11.61 -22.86 2.71
C LEU A 115 -10.78 -21.57 2.71
N CYS A 116 -10.56 -20.99 3.87
CA CYS A 116 -9.67 -19.86 4.02
C CYS A 116 -8.21 -20.32 4.09
N GLN A 117 -7.32 -19.54 3.51
CA GLN A 117 -5.88 -19.78 3.60
C GLN A 117 -5.40 -19.77 5.06
N PHE A 118 -5.98 -18.88 5.87
CA PHE A 118 -5.86 -18.84 7.32
C PHE A 118 -7.24 -19.07 7.95
N SER A 119 -7.34 -20.06 8.83
CA SER A 119 -8.63 -20.56 9.35
C SER A 119 -9.43 -19.49 10.07
N TRP A 120 -8.76 -18.61 10.83
CA TRP A 120 -9.37 -17.52 11.59
C TRP A 120 -10.23 -16.59 10.73
N TYR A 121 -9.87 -16.40 9.44
CA TYR A 121 -10.63 -15.54 8.53
C TYR A 121 -11.99 -16.12 8.13
N CYS A 122 -12.17 -17.43 8.22
CA CYS A 122 -13.46 -18.11 8.02
C CYS A 122 -14.28 -18.22 9.31
N GLU A 123 -13.75 -17.87 10.47
CA GLU A 123 -14.50 -17.88 11.72
C GLU A 123 -15.51 -16.71 11.76
N GLN A 124 -16.76 -16.99 12.11
CA GLN A 124 -17.86 -16.02 12.02
C GLN A 124 -17.67 -14.75 12.85
N ASN A 125 -16.90 -14.81 13.94
CA ASN A 125 -16.82 -13.74 14.92
C ASN A 125 -15.39 -13.18 15.12
N PHE A 126 -14.45 -13.38 14.18
CA PHE A 126 -13.07 -12.92 14.39
C PHE A 126 -12.97 -11.40 14.59
N ASN A 127 -13.80 -10.61 13.88
CA ASN A 127 -13.80 -9.15 13.97
C ASN A 127 -14.36 -8.61 15.30
N THR A 128 -15.11 -9.39 16.05
CA THR A 128 -15.74 -8.97 17.32
C THR A 128 -15.00 -9.49 18.54
N LYS A 129 -14.03 -10.38 18.37
CA LYS A 129 -13.20 -10.86 19.47
C LYS A 129 -12.30 -9.73 19.98
N PRO A 130 -12.24 -9.48 21.28
CA PRO A 130 -11.35 -8.47 21.84
C PRO A 130 -9.89 -8.87 21.60
N VAL A 131 -9.06 -7.90 21.24
CA VAL A 131 -7.63 -8.10 21.06
C VAL A 131 -6.85 -7.73 22.33
N HIS A 132 -5.86 -8.52 22.67
CA HIS A 132 -4.93 -8.19 23.76
C HIS A 132 -3.89 -7.21 23.24
N LYS A 133 -3.91 -5.97 23.77
CA LYS A 133 -3.09 -4.87 23.23
C LYS A 133 -1.61 -5.21 23.09
N LYS A 134 -0.98 -5.77 24.13
CA LYS A 134 0.46 -6.12 24.10
C LYS A 134 0.78 -7.10 22.95
N LEU A 135 -0.02 -8.16 22.81
CA LEU A 135 0.20 -9.15 21.75
C LEU A 135 -0.06 -8.57 20.34
N TRP A 136 -0.99 -7.64 20.24
CA TRP A 136 -1.22 -6.90 19.01
C TRP A 136 -0.04 -6.02 18.64
N ASP A 137 0.50 -5.26 19.61
CA ASP A 137 1.66 -4.38 19.40
C ASP A 137 2.91 -5.21 19.00
N GLU A 138 3.13 -6.37 19.64
CA GLU A 138 4.21 -7.29 19.24
C GLU A 138 4.02 -7.86 17.82
N SER A 139 2.78 -8.14 17.43
CA SER A 139 2.45 -8.59 16.06
C SER A 139 2.66 -7.47 15.04
N ALA A 140 2.32 -6.23 15.39
CA ALA A 140 2.56 -5.06 14.55
C ALA A 140 4.06 -4.81 14.35
N GLU A 141 4.87 -5.00 15.39
CA GLU A 141 6.32 -4.87 15.29
C GLU A 141 6.92 -5.95 14.39
N ALA A 142 6.49 -7.21 14.52
CA ALA A 142 6.93 -8.27 13.62
C ALA A 142 6.53 -8.00 12.15
N ALA A 143 5.31 -7.49 11.92
CA ALA A 143 4.87 -7.05 10.59
C ALA A 143 5.78 -5.95 10.04
N ARG A 144 6.13 -4.94 10.84
CA ARG A 144 7.00 -3.84 10.45
C ARG A 144 8.41 -4.35 10.09
N MET A 145 9.00 -5.19 10.94
CA MET A 145 10.32 -5.76 10.68
C MET A 145 10.39 -6.50 9.34
N VAL A 146 9.38 -7.32 9.05
CA VAL A 146 9.37 -8.13 7.81
C VAL A 146 9.01 -7.30 6.57
N MET A 147 8.02 -6.40 6.67
CA MET A 147 7.50 -5.67 5.51
C MET A 147 8.24 -4.37 5.21
N VAL A 148 8.77 -3.69 6.23
CA VAL A 148 9.41 -2.38 6.08
C VAL A 148 10.92 -2.49 6.16
N ASP A 149 11.45 -3.20 7.18
CA ASP A 149 12.90 -3.33 7.37
C ASP A 149 13.51 -4.47 6.52
N GLY A 150 12.66 -5.28 5.89
CA GLY A 150 13.11 -6.38 5.03
C GLY A 150 13.73 -7.55 5.79
N PHE A 151 13.45 -7.68 7.10
CA PHE A 151 13.97 -8.79 7.90
C PHE A 151 13.54 -10.14 7.33
N ARG A 152 14.47 -11.10 7.29
CA ARG A 152 14.22 -12.48 6.85
C ARG A 152 15.02 -13.46 7.70
N LEU A 153 14.38 -14.58 8.05
CA LEU A 153 15.00 -15.77 8.64
C LEU A 153 15.58 -16.61 7.50
N PRO A 154 16.90 -16.84 7.43
CA PRO A 154 17.53 -17.51 6.30
C PRO A 154 16.99 -18.91 6.02
N GLU A 155 16.71 -19.68 7.10
CA GLU A 155 16.16 -21.03 7.03
C GLU A 155 14.75 -21.10 6.42
N LEU A 156 14.03 -19.99 6.40
CA LEU A 156 12.69 -19.89 5.83
C LEU A 156 12.66 -19.26 4.43
N LYS A 157 13.81 -19.09 3.77
CA LYS A 157 13.91 -18.40 2.48
C LYS A 157 12.86 -18.85 1.45
N ASP A 158 12.62 -20.16 1.37
CA ASP A 158 11.69 -20.75 0.39
C ASP A 158 10.43 -21.35 1.05
N ALA A 159 10.19 -21.08 2.33
CA ALA A 159 9.05 -21.64 3.05
C ALA A 159 7.74 -21.03 2.57
N LEU A 160 6.82 -21.88 2.11
CA LEU A 160 5.48 -21.47 1.64
C LEU A 160 4.35 -22.05 2.49
N TYR A 161 4.64 -23.06 3.33
CA TYR A 161 3.64 -23.78 4.09
C TYR A 161 4.10 -23.95 5.53
N TYR A 162 3.14 -24.00 6.44
CA TYR A 162 3.38 -24.41 7.83
C TYR A 162 2.12 -24.99 8.45
N HIS A 163 2.30 -25.71 9.54
CA HIS A 163 1.24 -26.15 10.43
C HIS A 163 1.72 -26.18 11.88
N ALA A 164 0.79 -26.20 12.82
CA ALA A 164 1.13 -26.37 14.24
C ALA A 164 1.68 -27.78 14.51
N ASP A 165 2.61 -27.90 15.43
CA ASP A 165 3.34 -29.15 15.70
C ASP A 165 2.48 -30.32 16.24
N TYR A 166 1.25 -30.05 16.68
CA TYR A 166 0.26 -31.04 17.07
C TYR A 166 -0.62 -31.53 15.91
N VAL A 167 -0.45 -30.98 14.70
CA VAL A 167 -1.18 -31.38 13.47
C VAL A 167 -0.24 -32.24 12.62
N ASN A 168 -0.79 -33.29 11.98
CA ASN A 168 -0.04 -34.13 11.03
C ASN A 168 -0.80 -34.18 9.69
N PRO A 169 -0.56 -33.23 8.77
CA PRO A 169 -1.34 -33.11 7.54
C PRO A 169 -0.94 -34.11 6.45
N GLN A 170 -0.02 -35.04 6.69
CA GLN A 170 0.48 -36.05 5.72
C GLN A 170 0.98 -35.40 4.42
N TRP A 171 1.63 -34.25 4.51
CA TRP A 171 2.13 -33.54 3.34
C TRP A 171 3.40 -34.19 2.78
N ASN A 172 3.45 -34.43 1.48
CA ASN A 172 4.70 -34.77 0.78
C ASN A 172 5.47 -33.48 0.45
N LYS A 173 5.89 -32.73 1.49
CA LYS A 173 6.64 -31.49 1.39
C LYS A 173 7.93 -31.58 2.20
N LYS A 174 8.98 -30.88 1.73
CA LYS A 174 10.24 -30.85 2.46
C LYS A 174 10.17 -29.90 3.63
N GLN A 175 10.30 -30.41 4.85
CA GLN A 175 10.45 -29.60 6.05
C GLN A 175 11.75 -28.80 5.98
N VAL A 176 11.70 -27.52 6.38
CA VAL A 176 12.87 -26.62 6.38
C VAL A 176 13.24 -26.14 7.79
N ALA A 177 12.25 -25.92 8.66
CA ALA A 177 12.50 -25.49 10.04
C ALA A 177 11.34 -25.89 10.99
N LYS A 178 11.63 -25.85 12.29
CA LYS A 178 10.64 -25.79 13.36
C LYS A 178 10.96 -24.55 14.20
N ILE A 179 10.03 -23.63 14.34
CA ILE A 179 10.17 -22.38 15.10
C ILE A 179 8.93 -22.26 16.00
N GLY A 180 9.14 -22.17 17.30
CA GLY A 180 8.05 -22.22 18.25
C GLY A 180 7.25 -23.52 18.11
N ARG A 181 5.94 -23.39 17.98
CA ARG A 181 5.00 -24.50 17.76
C ARG A 181 4.62 -24.71 16.30
N HIS A 182 5.34 -24.09 15.35
CA HIS A 182 5.10 -24.25 13.94
C HIS A 182 6.22 -25.02 13.23
N ILE A 183 5.85 -25.88 12.29
CA ILE A 183 6.75 -26.62 11.41
C ILE A 183 6.57 -26.08 10.00
N PHE A 184 7.67 -25.65 9.38
CA PHE A 184 7.69 -24.95 8.10
C PHE A 184 8.19 -25.85 6.97
N TYR A 185 7.61 -25.66 5.76
CA TYR A 185 7.86 -26.48 4.58
C TYR A 185 7.98 -25.64 3.31
N LYS A 186 8.72 -26.20 2.33
CA LYS A 186 8.80 -25.66 0.96
C LYS A 186 8.19 -26.58 -0.09
#